data_dcade6a0265df9a516a6b99b6227f78b
#
_entry.id   dcade6a0265df9a516a6b99b6227f78b
#
_cell.length_a   1.000
_cell.length_b   1.000
_cell.length_c   1.000
_cell.angle_alpha   90.00
_cell.angle_beta   90.00
_cell.angle_gamma   90.00
#
_symmetry.space_group_name_H-M   'P 1'
#
loop_
_entity.id
_entity.type
_entity.pdbx_description
1 polymer ?
#
loop_
_entity_poly.entity_id
_entity_poly.type
_entity_poly.pdbx_seq_one_letter_code
_entity_poly.pdbx_strand_id
1 'polypeptide(L)'
;MLTILIILFVFMAVRVIGKAINGKTPDNGVNESKYIDVNGTKQWISIYGEDKDNPVLLYLHGGPGSATSAYDYAFTRKWADVYTVVTWDQSNCGKSYDEGQNNVVLTYDLMMSDGKAVTEYVLNYLGKEQLTLLGHSWGSYFGSNLALAYPEYYDCFIGTGQLVDMHQNEVAFLEIAKSWVGNDSEGLELLEKLSPDSFTEEHFNARNMLMKKYGYDMMVDGTDYNMPATVIFNPYYSIADWVKFLQVDYSVYMNFLMSDEFDKFSLIGKTEYKIPYYNINGNRDYQTNYKLAQNYFDEIDAPYKKIYLMENTTHGLLESKSEEFSDILHEIATEQVKYHESKSNTIQ
;
A
#
# COMPACT_ATOMS: atom_id res chain seq x y z
N MET A 1 -31.61 22.85 20.13
CA MET A 1 -30.65 22.17 21.00
C MET A 1 -30.99 20.69 21.22
N LEU A 2 -32.21 20.35 21.71
CA LEU A 2 -32.62 18.95 21.96
C LEU A 2 -32.55 18.07 20.70
N THR A 3 -33.01 18.54 19.53
CA THR A 3 -32.96 17.82 18.26
C THR A 3 -31.51 17.46 17.85
N ILE A 4 -30.58 18.39 18.02
CA ILE A 4 -29.15 18.16 17.71
C ILE A 4 -28.58 17.09 18.62
N LEU A 5 -28.91 17.12 19.92
CA LEU A 5 -28.45 16.12 20.88
C LEU A 5 -28.99 14.72 20.56
N ILE A 6 -30.26 14.63 20.11
CA ILE A 6 -30.87 13.37 19.68
C ILE A 6 -30.15 12.84 18.43
N ILE A 7 -29.88 13.68 17.43
CA ILE A 7 -29.18 13.29 16.21
C ILE A 7 -27.77 12.77 16.56
N LEU A 8 -27.03 13.48 17.40
CA LEU A 8 -25.69 13.06 17.85
C LEU A 8 -25.75 11.73 18.62
N PHE A 9 -26.72 11.57 19.50
CA PHE A 9 -26.91 10.31 20.24
C PHE A 9 -27.20 9.14 19.30
N VAL A 10 -28.12 9.31 18.35
CA VAL A 10 -28.44 8.27 17.35
C VAL A 10 -27.22 7.94 16.51
N PHE A 11 -26.49 8.94 16.01
CA PHE A 11 -25.24 8.76 15.25
C PHE A 11 -24.21 7.96 16.06
N MET A 12 -23.97 8.33 17.33
CA MET A 12 -23.03 7.62 18.18
C MET A 12 -23.46 6.18 18.45
N ALA A 13 -24.77 5.93 18.68
CA ALA A 13 -25.30 4.59 18.88
C ALA A 13 -25.09 3.72 17.62
N VAL A 14 -25.44 4.24 16.45
CA VAL A 14 -25.24 3.53 15.16
C VAL A 14 -23.76 3.25 14.92
N ARG A 15 -22.89 4.23 15.20
CA ARG A 15 -21.44 4.04 15.09
C ARG A 15 -20.91 2.94 16.02
N VAL A 16 -21.35 2.91 17.28
CA VAL A 16 -20.94 1.87 18.25
C VAL A 16 -21.37 0.48 17.76
N ILE A 17 -22.61 0.35 17.27
CA ILE A 17 -23.12 -0.92 16.73
C ILE A 17 -22.31 -1.34 15.50
N GLY A 18 -22.10 -0.46 14.53
CA GLY A 18 -21.32 -0.77 13.32
C GLY A 18 -19.86 -1.16 13.64
N LYS A 19 -19.23 -0.46 14.57
CA LYS A 19 -17.88 -0.83 15.07
C LYS A 19 -17.88 -2.21 15.74
N ALA A 20 -18.88 -2.54 16.53
CA ALA A 20 -18.97 -3.84 17.20
C ALA A 20 -19.16 -4.98 16.19
N ILE A 21 -19.94 -4.75 15.13
CA ILE A 21 -20.10 -5.72 14.04
C ILE A 21 -18.76 -5.93 13.32
N ASN A 22 -18.10 -4.85 12.90
CA ASN A 22 -16.81 -4.91 12.22
C ASN A 22 -15.66 -5.33 13.15
N GLY A 23 -15.80 -5.17 14.46
CA GLY A 23 -14.82 -5.57 15.46
C GLY A 23 -14.92 -7.03 15.89
N LYS A 24 -15.87 -7.81 15.35
CA LYS A 24 -16.05 -9.21 15.72
C LYS A 24 -14.83 -10.03 15.27
N THR A 25 -14.28 -10.82 16.20
CA THR A 25 -13.22 -11.79 15.90
C THR A 25 -13.86 -13.06 15.31
N PRO A 26 -13.36 -13.60 14.19
CA PRO A 26 -13.79 -14.90 13.67
C PRO A 26 -13.49 -16.03 14.68
N ASP A 27 -14.29 -17.12 14.65
CA ASP A 27 -14.23 -18.16 15.66
C ASP A 27 -12.84 -18.84 15.77
N ASN A 28 -12.16 -19.09 14.63
CA ASN A 28 -10.81 -19.65 14.59
C ASN A 28 -9.74 -18.60 14.26
N GLY A 29 -10.14 -17.33 14.15
CA GLY A 29 -9.34 -16.27 13.60
C GLY A 29 -8.74 -15.32 14.64
N VAL A 30 -8.24 -14.22 14.13
CA VAL A 30 -7.68 -13.10 14.90
C VAL A 30 -8.27 -11.79 14.42
N ASN A 31 -8.56 -10.87 15.36
CA ASN A 31 -8.92 -9.49 15.05
C ASN A 31 -8.40 -8.60 16.18
N GLU A 32 -7.26 -7.98 15.97
CA GLU A 32 -6.63 -7.10 16.96
C GLU A 32 -5.87 -5.95 16.31
N SER A 33 -5.59 -4.94 17.10
CA SER A 33 -4.68 -3.86 16.71
C SER A 33 -3.89 -3.37 17.91
N LYS A 34 -2.66 -2.93 17.64
CA LYS A 34 -1.77 -2.48 18.73
C LYS A 34 -0.69 -1.54 18.21
N TYR A 35 -0.09 -0.82 19.16
CA TYR A 35 1.18 -0.14 18.95
C TYR A 35 2.33 -1.07 19.31
N ILE A 36 3.32 -1.14 18.46
CA ILE A 36 4.57 -1.88 18.66
C ILE A 36 5.75 -0.93 18.73
N ASP A 37 6.83 -1.33 19.40
CA ASP A 37 8.07 -0.57 19.41
C ASP A 37 8.88 -0.90 18.16
N VAL A 38 9.15 0.10 17.34
CA VAL A 38 9.95 -0.02 16.12
C VAL A 38 11.07 1.02 16.21
N ASN A 39 12.29 0.57 16.42
CA ASN A 39 13.48 1.43 16.49
C ASN A 39 13.33 2.68 17.40
N GLY A 40 12.62 2.52 18.53
CA GLY A 40 12.41 3.58 19.51
C GLY A 40 11.19 4.47 19.23
N THR A 41 10.39 4.17 18.23
CA THR A 41 9.10 4.82 17.95
C THR A 41 7.94 3.86 18.17
N LYS A 42 6.74 4.40 18.45
CA LYS A 42 5.50 3.61 18.55
C LYS A 42 4.81 3.61 17.19
N GLN A 43 4.77 2.45 16.54
CA GLN A 43 4.09 2.31 15.25
C GLN A 43 2.89 1.37 15.40
N TRP A 44 1.85 1.63 14.63
CA TRP A 44 0.58 0.94 14.75
C TRP A 44 0.44 -0.16 13.69
N ILE A 45 -0.05 -1.32 14.13
CA ILE A 45 -0.44 -2.42 13.25
C ILE A 45 -1.86 -2.90 13.56
N SER A 46 -2.54 -3.43 12.54
CA SER A 46 -3.71 -4.28 12.74
C SER A 46 -3.46 -5.68 12.20
N ILE A 47 -4.14 -6.66 12.79
CA ILE A 47 -4.04 -8.07 12.42
C ILE A 47 -5.45 -8.61 12.31
N TYR A 48 -5.80 -9.13 11.12
CA TYR A 48 -7.07 -9.77 10.90
C TYR A 48 -6.92 -11.01 10.02
N GLY A 49 -7.49 -12.12 10.45
CA GLY A 49 -7.54 -13.37 9.70
C GLY A 49 -8.72 -14.22 10.15
N GLU A 50 -9.35 -14.94 9.23
CA GLU A 50 -10.46 -15.84 9.54
C GLU A 50 -9.97 -17.16 10.15
N ASP A 51 -8.74 -17.55 9.83
CA ASP A 51 -8.04 -18.66 10.45
C ASP A 51 -6.61 -18.23 10.83
N LYS A 52 -6.24 -18.36 12.12
CA LYS A 52 -4.90 -18.01 12.63
C LYS A 52 -3.79 -18.89 12.05
N ASP A 53 -4.14 -20.05 11.50
CA ASP A 53 -3.18 -20.99 10.92
C ASP A 53 -2.83 -20.62 9.45
N ASN A 54 -3.59 -19.72 8.83
CA ASN A 54 -3.29 -19.20 7.50
C ASN A 54 -1.88 -18.59 7.42
N PRO A 55 -1.25 -18.58 6.22
CA PRO A 55 -0.03 -17.81 5.98
C PRO A 55 -0.27 -16.32 6.30
N VAL A 56 0.78 -15.66 6.77
CA VAL A 56 0.72 -14.23 7.09
C VAL A 56 1.03 -13.40 5.85
N LEU A 57 0.24 -12.33 5.63
CA LEU A 57 0.51 -11.33 4.61
C LEU A 57 0.71 -9.97 5.30
N LEU A 58 1.90 -9.37 5.12
CA LEU A 58 2.18 -8.00 5.55
C LEU A 58 1.92 -7.03 4.40
N TYR A 59 0.97 -6.12 4.58
CA TYR A 59 0.61 -5.09 3.61
C TYR A 59 1.34 -3.78 3.89
N LEU A 60 2.05 -3.28 2.88
CA LEU A 60 2.73 -1.99 2.87
C LEU A 60 1.94 -0.98 2.03
N HIS A 61 1.39 0.04 2.67
CA HIS A 61 0.63 1.09 2.00
C HIS A 61 1.50 2.00 1.12
N GLY A 62 0.85 2.76 0.26
CA GLY A 62 1.45 3.72 -0.66
C GLY A 62 1.81 5.08 -0.02
N GLY A 63 2.06 6.06 -0.86
CA GLY A 63 2.45 7.43 -0.52
C GLY A 63 3.81 7.80 -1.10
N PRO A 64 4.89 7.93 -0.31
CA PRO A 64 5.04 7.56 1.11
C PRO A 64 4.16 8.33 2.07
N GLY A 65 3.84 7.69 3.20
CA GLY A 65 3.06 8.31 4.29
C GLY A 65 1.55 8.33 4.13
N SER A 66 0.99 7.72 3.08
CA SER A 66 -0.47 7.64 2.87
C SER A 66 -1.06 6.40 3.54
N ALA A 67 -1.09 6.40 4.88
CA ALA A 67 -1.66 5.30 5.65
C ALA A 67 -3.12 5.03 5.27
N THR A 68 -3.46 3.75 5.10
CA THR A 68 -4.79 3.29 4.68
C THR A 68 -5.65 2.75 5.81
N SER A 69 -5.12 2.67 7.03
CA SER A 69 -5.77 2.08 8.22
C SER A 69 -7.16 2.65 8.53
N ALA A 70 -7.47 3.84 8.01
CA ALA A 70 -8.79 4.46 8.11
C ALA A 70 -9.88 3.66 7.36
N TYR A 71 -9.53 2.89 6.32
CA TYR A 71 -10.49 2.23 5.44
C TYR A 71 -10.02 0.88 4.86
N ASP A 72 -8.75 0.50 5.02
CA ASP A 72 -8.15 -0.70 4.40
C ASP A 72 -8.85 -2.01 4.77
N TYR A 73 -9.49 -2.08 5.92
CA TYR A 73 -10.24 -3.27 6.33
C TYR A 73 -11.39 -3.63 5.35
N ALA A 74 -11.83 -2.68 4.50
CA ALA A 74 -12.88 -2.93 3.51
C ALA A 74 -12.40 -3.83 2.36
N PHE A 75 -11.11 -3.77 2.01
CA PHE A 75 -10.54 -4.63 0.99
C PHE A 75 -9.64 -5.73 1.58
N THR A 76 -8.88 -5.46 2.63
CA THR A 76 -7.96 -6.46 3.21
C THR A 76 -8.69 -7.67 3.80
N ARG A 77 -9.91 -7.49 4.30
CA ARG A 77 -10.72 -8.62 4.83
C ARG A 77 -11.22 -9.58 3.78
N LYS A 78 -11.23 -9.17 2.51
CA LYS A 78 -11.55 -10.05 1.39
C LYS A 78 -10.45 -11.09 1.14
N TRP A 79 -9.29 -10.92 1.74
CA TRP A 79 -8.13 -11.83 1.66
C TRP A 79 -7.99 -12.70 2.92
N ALA A 80 -8.83 -12.45 3.94
CA ALA A 80 -8.63 -12.97 5.29
C ALA A 80 -9.04 -14.44 5.47
N ASP A 81 -9.69 -15.02 4.49
CA ASP A 81 -9.98 -16.45 4.42
C ASP A 81 -8.76 -17.29 3.99
N VAL A 82 -7.81 -16.68 3.25
CA VAL A 82 -6.58 -17.33 2.77
C VAL A 82 -5.30 -16.78 3.41
N TYR A 83 -5.37 -15.59 4.04
CA TYR A 83 -4.24 -14.98 4.76
C TYR A 83 -4.63 -14.46 6.15
N THR A 84 -3.70 -14.48 7.08
CA THR A 84 -3.74 -13.59 8.25
C THR A 84 -3.08 -12.28 7.82
N VAL A 85 -3.90 -11.24 7.57
CA VAL A 85 -3.44 -9.96 7.03
C VAL A 85 -2.98 -9.05 8.16
N VAL A 86 -1.76 -8.53 8.03
CA VAL A 86 -1.21 -7.49 8.89
C VAL A 86 -1.10 -6.20 8.09
N THR A 87 -1.74 -5.12 8.55
CA THR A 87 -1.57 -3.78 8.01
C THR A 87 -0.70 -2.96 8.96
N TRP A 88 0.13 -2.11 8.41
CA TRP A 88 1.06 -1.30 9.17
C TRP A 88 1.00 0.17 8.73
N ASP A 89 0.66 1.06 9.67
CA ASP A 89 0.88 2.48 9.48
C ASP A 89 2.36 2.77 9.70
N GLN A 90 3.09 3.06 8.62
CA GLN A 90 4.53 3.31 8.65
C GLN A 90 4.87 4.50 9.55
N SER A 91 6.15 4.69 9.84
CA SER A 91 6.62 5.75 10.75
C SER A 91 5.99 7.11 10.45
N ASN A 92 5.51 7.78 11.48
CA ASN A 92 4.95 9.15 11.44
C ASN A 92 3.78 9.37 10.45
N CYS A 93 2.96 8.36 10.17
CA CYS A 93 1.71 8.52 9.41
C CYS A 93 0.54 7.77 10.07
N GLY A 94 -0.68 8.08 9.64
CA GLY A 94 -1.89 7.44 10.15
C GLY A 94 -1.96 7.43 11.68
N LYS A 95 -2.18 6.26 12.28
CA LYS A 95 -2.18 6.09 13.74
C LYS A 95 -0.76 6.12 14.33
N SER A 96 0.26 5.84 13.54
CA SER A 96 1.66 5.96 13.97
C SER A 96 2.15 7.40 14.04
N TYR A 97 1.35 8.38 13.57
CA TYR A 97 1.72 9.79 13.64
C TYR A 97 2.03 10.25 15.05
N ASP A 98 3.16 10.93 15.22
CA ASP A 98 3.58 11.57 16.47
C ASP A 98 4.18 12.94 16.14
N GLU A 99 3.55 14.02 16.62
CA GLU A 99 4.01 15.40 16.42
C GLU A 99 5.47 15.59 16.88
N GLY A 100 5.90 14.85 17.92
CA GLY A 100 7.29 14.84 18.40
C GLY A 100 8.30 14.31 17.37
N GLN A 101 7.83 13.61 16.32
CA GLN A 101 8.64 13.07 15.23
C GLN A 101 8.67 13.94 13.96
N ASN A 102 8.02 15.09 13.94
CA ASN A 102 7.95 15.95 12.75
C ASN A 102 9.32 16.52 12.30
N ASN A 103 10.34 16.44 13.14
CA ASN A 103 11.72 16.81 12.78
C ASN A 103 12.61 15.63 12.39
N VAL A 104 12.08 14.41 12.36
CA VAL A 104 12.84 13.23 11.94
C VAL A 104 13.08 13.31 10.44
N VAL A 105 14.34 13.12 10.05
CA VAL A 105 14.71 12.98 8.65
C VAL A 105 14.57 11.51 8.27
N LEU A 106 13.63 11.21 7.37
CA LEU A 106 13.50 9.86 6.82
C LEU A 106 14.69 9.59 5.89
N THR A 107 15.33 8.43 6.09
CA THR A 107 16.46 7.97 5.26
C THR A 107 16.16 6.55 4.76
N TYR A 108 16.84 6.15 3.70
CA TYR A 108 16.80 4.77 3.21
C TYR A 108 17.06 3.76 4.34
N ASP A 109 18.15 3.95 5.08
CA ASP A 109 18.54 3.02 6.15
C ASP A 109 17.51 2.94 7.27
N LEU A 110 16.92 4.08 7.67
CA LEU A 110 15.88 4.12 8.69
C LEU A 110 14.64 3.34 8.23
N MET A 111 14.17 3.62 7.01
CA MET A 111 12.98 2.96 6.46
C MET A 111 13.21 1.45 6.33
N MET A 112 14.35 1.03 5.81
CA MET A 112 14.72 -0.40 5.70
C MET A 112 14.83 -1.08 7.07
N SER A 113 15.40 -0.39 8.06
CA SER A 113 15.46 -0.87 9.44
C SER A 113 14.08 -1.02 10.07
N ASP A 114 13.17 -0.07 9.84
CA ASP A 114 11.78 -0.14 10.32
C ASP A 114 11.03 -1.31 9.69
N GLY A 115 11.12 -1.46 8.36
CA GLY A 115 10.47 -2.56 7.66
C GLY A 115 10.95 -3.94 8.14
N LYS A 116 12.28 -4.08 8.37
CA LYS A 116 12.86 -5.30 8.94
C LYS A 116 12.34 -5.55 10.35
N ALA A 117 12.35 -4.55 11.23
CA ALA A 117 11.91 -4.69 12.61
C ALA A 117 10.42 -5.06 12.72
N VAL A 118 9.57 -4.47 11.88
CA VAL A 118 8.13 -4.82 11.82
C VAL A 118 7.95 -6.26 11.31
N THR A 119 8.69 -6.65 10.28
CA THR A 119 8.65 -8.03 9.77
C THR A 119 9.05 -9.04 10.85
N GLU A 120 10.17 -8.83 11.54
CA GLU A 120 10.65 -9.69 12.64
C GLU A 120 9.64 -9.74 13.79
N TYR A 121 9.03 -8.59 14.15
CA TYR A 121 7.99 -8.56 15.17
C TYR A 121 6.79 -9.41 14.77
N VAL A 122 6.28 -9.25 13.55
CA VAL A 122 5.11 -9.98 13.04
C VAL A 122 5.36 -11.48 13.02
N LEU A 123 6.51 -11.91 12.49
CA LEU A 123 6.89 -13.32 12.45
C LEU A 123 6.97 -13.92 13.85
N ASN A 124 7.66 -13.27 14.79
CA ASN A 124 7.76 -13.72 16.17
C ASN A 124 6.41 -13.77 16.88
N TYR A 125 5.60 -12.72 16.69
CA TYR A 125 4.30 -12.59 17.36
C TYR A 125 3.29 -13.65 16.92
N LEU A 126 3.27 -13.96 15.60
CA LEU A 126 2.36 -14.93 15.00
C LEU A 126 2.96 -16.35 14.92
N GLY A 127 4.21 -16.55 15.35
CA GLY A 127 4.88 -17.86 15.36
C GLY A 127 5.10 -18.42 13.95
N LYS A 128 5.41 -17.56 12.98
CA LYS A 128 5.69 -17.94 11.58
C LYS A 128 7.17 -17.76 11.26
N GLU A 129 7.69 -18.54 10.31
CA GLU A 129 9.08 -18.43 9.84
C GLU A 129 9.23 -17.43 8.71
N GLN A 130 8.22 -17.36 7.83
CA GLN A 130 8.18 -16.45 6.68
C GLN A 130 6.76 -15.86 6.54
N LEU A 131 6.66 -14.74 5.79
CA LEU A 131 5.40 -14.12 5.44
C LEU A 131 5.39 -13.69 3.96
N THR A 132 4.20 -13.56 3.40
CA THR A 132 3.97 -12.90 2.11
C THR A 132 4.07 -11.40 2.30
N LEU A 133 4.89 -10.73 1.50
CA LEU A 133 5.01 -9.27 1.51
C LEU A 133 4.25 -8.68 0.32
N LEU A 134 3.24 -7.84 0.60
CA LEU A 134 2.49 -7.13 -0.43
C LEU A 134 2.71 -5.64 -0.29
N GLY A 135 3.16 -4.99 -1.35
CA GLY A 135 3.36 -3.54 -1.38
C GLY A 135 2.58 -2.86 -2.48
N HIS A 136 1.90 -1.74 -2.17
CA HIS A 136 1.18 -0.92 -3.14
C HIS A 136 1.89 0.41 -3.36
N SER A 137 2.07 0.82 -4.64
CA SER A 137 2.66 2.12 -4.97
C SER A 137 4.04 2.32 -4.32
N TRP A 138 4.25 3.36 -3.51
CA TRP A 138 5.43 3.47 -2.65
C TRP A 138 5.74 2.16 -1.91
N GLY A 139 4.71 1.50 -1.35
CA GLY A 139 4.88 0.22 -0.67
C GLY A 139 5.46 -0.87 -1.57
N SER A 140 5.23 -0.85 -2.87
CA SER A 140 5.84 -1.77 -3.83
C SER A 140 7.34 -1.50 -4.04
N TYR A 141 7.72 -0.23 -4.07
CA TYR A 141 9.11 0.23 -4.17
C TYR A 141 9.92 -0.13 -2.92
N PHE A 142 9.33 0.16 -1.77
CA PHE A 142 9.87 -0.19 -0.46
C PHE A 142 9.93 -1.72 -0.25
N GLY A 143 8.83 -2.42 -0.52
CA GLY A 143 8.73 -3.87 -0.36
C GLY A 143 9.68 -4.64 -1.28
N SER A 144 9.89 -4.18 -2.51
CA SER A 144 10.91 -4.73 -3.41
C SER A 144 12.31 -4.68 -2.78
N ASN A 145 12.70 -3.53 -2.20
CA ASN A 145 13.99 -3.40 -1.54
C ASN A 145 14.10 -4.28 -0.30
N LEU A 146 13.02 -4.44 0.50
CA LEU A 146 12.99 -5.38 1.63
C LEU A 146 13.16 -6.83 1.17
N ALA A 147 12.41 -7.24 0.13
CA ALA A 147 12.47 -8.59 -0.43
C ALA A 147 13.85 -8.94 -1.00
N LEU A 148 14.53 -7.97 -1.60
CA LEU A 148 15.89 -8.13 -2.10
C LEU A 148 16.94 -8.19 -0.98
N ALA A 149 16.76 -7.36 0.06
CA ALA A 149 17.73 -7.26 1.16
C ALA A 149 17.61 -8.39 2.19
N TYR A 150 16.38 -8.89 2.44
CA TYR A 150 16.06 -9.84 3.50
C TYR A 150 15.18 -11.00 3.01
N PRO A 151 15.57 -11.71 1.93
CA PRO A 151 14.73 -12.74 1.31
C PRO A 151 14.36 -13.90 2.26
N GLU A 152 15.12 -14.10 3.34
CA GLU A 152 14.88 -15.15 4.34
C GLU A 152 13.58 -14.96 5.12
N TYR A 153 13.07 -13.75 5.22
CA TYR A 153 11.82 -13.46 5.94
C TYR A 153 10.56 -13.62 5.08
N TYR A 154 10.72 -13.73 3.76
CA TYR A 154 9.59 -13.66 2.85
C TYR A 154 9.40 -14.96 2.06
N ASP A 155 8.16 -15.41 2.03
CA ASP A 155 7.71 -16.54 1.24
C ASP A 155 7.57 -16.16 -0.25
N CYS A 156 6.99 -15.02 -0.50
CA CYS A 156 6.95 -14.35 -1.81
C CYS A 156 6.78 -12.84 -1.64
N PHE A 157 7.03 -12.11 -2.73
CA PHE A 157 6.75 -10.69 -2.84
C PHE A 157 5.68 -10.42 -3.89
N ILE A 158 4.71 -9.57 -3.55
CA ILE A 158 3.63 -9.11 -4.44
C ILE A 158 3.74 -7.59 -4.57
N GLY A 159 4.20 -7.10 -5.72
CA GLY A 159 4.19 -5.67 -6.04
C GLY A 159 2.91 -5.29 -6.76
N THR A 160 2.22 -4.23 -6.31
CA THR A 160 1.03 -3.74 -6.98
C THR A 160 1.08 -2.23 -7.19
N GLY A 161 0.60 -1.75 -8.34
CA GLY A 161 0.88 -0.39 -8.76
C GLY A 161 2.38 -0.11 -8.66
N GLN A 162 3.20 -0.95 -9.29
CA GLN A 162 4.64 -1.04 -9.05
C GLN A 162 5.39 0.22 -9.49
N LEU A 163 6.02 0.91 -8.55
CA LEU A 163 7.01 1.94 -8.83
C LEU A 163 8.38 1.27 -9.05
N VAL A 164 9.04 1.62 -10.14
CA VAL A 164 10.36 1.07 -10.52
C VAL A 164 11.48 2.07 -10.27
N ASP A 165 11.28 3.28 -10.74
CA ASP A 165 12.22 4.39 -10.62
C ASP A 165 11.45 5.71 -10.79
N MET A 166 11.70 6.68 -9.90
CA MET A 166 10.92 7.91 -9.89
C MET A 166 11.18 8.78 -11.12
N HIS A 167 12.45 8.96 -11.50
CA HIS A 167 12.79 9.78 -12.65
C HIS A 167 12.23 9.19 -13.95
N GLN A 168 12.42 7.88 -14.18
CA GLN A 168 11.86 7.22 -15.37
C GLN A 168 10.33 7.28 -15.38
N ASN A 169 9.69 7.18 -14.20
CA ASN A 169 8.24 7.32 -14.09
C ASN A 169 7.77 8.70 -14.54
N GLU A 170 8.45 9.77 -14.11
CA GLU A 170 8.08 11.14 -14.49
C GLU A 170 8.38 11.45 -15.96
N VAL A 171 9.46 10.90 -16.52
CA VAL A 171 9.73 10.97 -17.98
C VAL A 171 8.61 10.29 -18.76
N ALA A 172 8.23 9.07 -18.37
CA ALA A 172 7.14 8.33 -19.02
C ALA A 172 5.78 9.03 -18.84
N PHE A 173 5.55 9.65 -17.67
CA PHE A 173 4.35 10.44 -17.43
C PHE A 173 4.28 11.66 -18.35
N LEU A 174 5.36 12.43 -18.50
CA LEU A 174 5.41 13.59 -19.40
C LEU A 174 5.09 13.18 -20.84
N GLU A 175 5.63 12.07 -21.33
CA GLU A 175 5.36 11.60 -22.70
C GLU A 175 3.89 11.21 -22.91
N ILE A 176 3.28 10.50 -21.96
CA ILE A 176 1.87 10.13 -22.09
C ILE A 176 0.94 11.32 -21.92
N ALA A 177 1.25 12.25 -20.99
CA ALA A 177 0.47 13.45 -20.76
C ALA A 177 0.40 14.35 -21.99
N LYS A 178 1.51 14.50 -22.76
CA LYS A 178 1.52 15.18 -24.06
C LYS A 178 0.49 14.63 -25.02
N SER A 179 0.29 13.30 -25.03
CA SER A 179 -0.68 12.64 -25.90
C SER A 179 -2.14 12.93 -25.50
N TRP A 180 -2.39 13.15 -24.19
CA TRP A 180 -3.73 13.50 -23.70
C TRP A 180 -4.11 14.95 -24.00
N VAL A 181 -3.13 15.84 -23.83
CA VAL A 181 -3.35 17.30 -23.89
C VAL A 181 -3.67 17.76 -25.32
N GLY A 182 -2.96 17.27 -26.33
CA GLY A 182 -3.14 17.71 -27.71
C GLY A 182 -3.04 19.24 -27.83
N ASN A 183 -4.16 19.90 -28.21
CA ASN A 183 -4.25 21.37 -28.36
C ASN A 183 -5.04 22.06 -27.23
N ASP A 184 -5.30 21.38 -26.13
CA ASP A 184 -5.99 21.94 -24.97
C ASP A 184 -5.09 22.98 -24.25
N SER A 185 -5.48 24.27 -24.28
CA SER A 185 -4.66 25.36 -23.75
C SER A 185 -4.36 25.22 -22.26
N GLU A 186 -5.34 24.79 -21.46
CA GLU A 186 -5.14 24.57 -20.02
C GLU A 186 -4.19 23.39 -19.76
N GLY A 187 -4.33 22.32 -20.56
CA GLY A 187 -3.43 21.18 -20.51
C GLY A 187 -2.00 21.56 -20.88
N LEU A 188 -1.81 22.42 -21.89
CA LEU A 188 -0.49 22.92 -22.29
C LEU A 188 0.18 23.74 -21.17
N GLU A 189 -0.56 24.61 -20.48
CA GLU A 189 -0.07 25.35 -19.31
C GLU A 189 0.36 24.43 -18.16
N LEU A 190 -0.33 23.30 -17.96
CA LEU A 190 0.05 22.31 -16.96
C LEU A 190 1.29 21.51 -17.39
N LEU A 191 1.42 21.17 -18.68
CA LEU A 191 2.62 20.48 -19.19
C LEU A 191 3.90 21.31 -18.98
N GLU A 192 3.84 22.65 -19.13
CA GLU A 192 4.99 23.54 -18.91
C GLU A 192 5.52 23.50 -17.47
N LYS A 193 4.70 23.08 -16.51
CA LYS A 193 5.07 22.94 -15.09
C LYS A 193 5.68 21.58 -14.75
N LEU A 194 5.63 20.62 -15.67
CA LEU A 194 6.24 19.32 -15.45
C LEU A 194 7.76 19.37 -15.68
N SER A 195 8.49 18.87 -14.70
CA SER A 195 9.96 18.72 -14.75
C SER A 195 10.34 17.36 -14.22
N PRO A 196 10.63 16.36 -15.08
CA PRO A 196 11.06 15.04 -14.64
C PRO A 196 12.35 15.03 -13.81
N ASP A 197 13.21 16.05 -14.03
CA ASP A 197 14.51 16.18 -13.33
C ASP A 197 14.40 16.87 -11.97
N SER A 198 13.21 17.38 -11.62
CA SER A 198 13.01 18.15 -10.39
C SER A 198 11.59 17.99 -9.86
N PHE A 199 11.39 17.04 -8.96
CA PHE A 199 10.10 16.74 -8.37
C PHE A 199 9.71 17.80 -7.32
N THR A 200 9.15 18.92 -7.80
CA THR A 200 8.69 20.04 -6.97
C THR A 200 7.21 19.92 -6.63
N GLU A 201 6.74 20.71 -5.67
CA GLU A 201 5.31 20.82 -5.37
C GLU A 201 4.49 21.29 -6.58
N GLU A 202 5.04 22.22 -7.41
CA GLU A 202 4.40 22.67 -8.64
C GLU A 202 4.26 21.55 -9.66
N HIS A 203 5.32 20.75 -9.85
CA HIS A 203 5.30 19.55 -10.71
C HIS A 203 4.23 18.57 -10.21
N PHE A 204 4.25 18.23 -8.92
CA PHE A 204 3.30 17.29 -8.32
C PHE A 204 1.85 17.73 -8.51
N ASN A 205 1.55 19.01 -8.26
CA ASN A 205 0.21 19.58 -8.44
C ASN A 205 -0.24 19.56 -9.91
N ALA A 206 0.62 19.97 -10.84
CA ALA A 206 0.32 19.95 -12.27
C ALA A 206 0.05 18.52 -12.78
N ARG A 207 0.86 17.55 -12.34
CA ARG A 207 0.71 16.13 -12.64
C ARG A 207 -0.66 15.60 -12.19
N ASN A 208 -1.04 15.86 -10.95
CA ASN A 208 -2.34 15.42 -10.40
C ASN A 208 -3.52 16.09 -11.13
N MET A 209 -3.40 17.37 -11.48
CA MET A 209 -4.43 18.08 -12.27
C MET A 209 -4.59 17.48 -13.67
N LEU A 210 -3.49 17.13 -14.35
CA LEU A 210 -3.54 16.45 -15.65
C LEU A 210 -4.21 15.07 -15.54
N MET A 211 -3.82 14.24 -14.58
CA MET A 211 -4.45 12.93 -14.39
C MET A 211 -5.95 13.08 -14.13
N LYS A 212 -6.34 13.97 -13.24
CA LYS A 212 -7.75 14.24 -12.94
C LYS A 212 -8.53 14.72 -14.17
N LYS A 213 -7.97 15.68 -14.92
CA LYS A 213 -8.60 16.25 -16.10
C LYS A 213 -8.85 15.23 -17.21
N TYR A 214 -7.92 14.30 -17.41
CA TYR A 214 -7.99 13.32 -18.49
C TYR A 214 -8.48 11.91 -18.03
N GLY A 215 -8.97 11.78 -16.79
CA GLY A 215 -9.64 10.58 -16.32
C GLY A 215 -8.68 9.42 -15.97
N TYR A 216 -7.51 9.76 -15.42
CA TYR A 216 -6.50 8.81 -14.94
C TYR A 216 -6.16 8.98 -13.46
N ASP A 217 -6.94 9.79 -12.74
CA ASP A 217 -6.79 9.94 -11.30
C ASP A 217 -6.96 8.59 -10.60
N MET A 218 -6.22 8.41 -9.51
CA MET A 218 -6.22 7.18 -8.71
C MET A 218 -7.63 6.70 -8.36
N MET A 219 -8.53 7.61 -8.01
CA MET A 219 -9.89 7.31 -7.57
C MET A 219 -10.96 7.61 -8.63
N VAL A 220 -10.59 7.69 -9.91
CA VAL A 220 -11.53 8.04 -10.99
C VAL A 220 -12.71 7.06 -11.09
N ASP A 221 -12.47 5.78 -10.82
CA ASP A 221 -13.48 4.73 -10.87
C ASP A 221 -14.25 4.58 -9.53
N GLY A 222 -13.93 5.43 -8.54
CA GLY A 222 -14.52 5.37 -7.20
C GLY A 222 -14.02 4.17 -6.39
N THR A 223 -14.88 3.69 -5.47
CA THR A 223 -14.63 2.48 -4.67
C THR A 223 -15.75 1.49 -4.88
N ASP A 224 -15.47 0.20 -4.88
CA ASP A 224 -16.48 -0.86 -4.95
C ASP A 224 -17.14 -1.18 -3.59
N TYR A 225 -16.79 -0.39 -2.59
CA TYR A 225 -17.40 -0.42 -1.25
C TYR A 225 -17.87 0.98 -0.81
N ASN A 226 -18.71 1.05 0.22
CA ASN A 226 -19.20 2.32 0.75
C ASN A 226 -18.14 3.02 1.62
N MET A 227 -17.29 3.85 1.02
CA MET A 227 -16.20 4.55 1.71
C MET A 227 -16.68 5.35 2.96
N PRO A 228 -17.73 6.17 2.93
CA PRO A 228 -18.24 6.85 4.13
C PRO A 228 -18.60 5.90 5.26
N ALA A 229 -19.32 4.81 4.96
CA ALA A 229 -19.67 3.81 5.97
C ALA A 229 -18.45 3.09 6.51
N THR A 230 -17.49 2.74 5.64
CA THR A 230 -16.21 2.12 6.00
C THR A 230 -15.47 2.99 7.01
N VAL A 231 -15.30 4.27 6.73
CA VAL A 231 -14.62 5.22 7.62
C VAL A 231 -15.36 5.35 8.96
N ILE A 232 -16.68 5.56 8.95
CA ILE A 232 -17.49 5.76 10.17
C ILE A 232 -17.49 4.51 11.06
N PHE A 233 -17.56 3.32 10.48
CA PHE A 233 -17.67 2.06 11.20
C PHE A 233 -16.34 1.31 11.36
N ASN A 234 -15.21 1.98 11.09
CA ASN A 234 -13.90 1.41 11.29
C ASN A 234 -13.74 0.89 12.75
N PRO A 235 -13.42 -0.40 12.93
CA PRO A 235 -13.37 -1.01 14.26
C PRO A 235 -12.22 -0.47 15.10
N TYR A 236 -11.15 -0.03 14.47
CA TYR A 236 -9.89 0.35 15.12
C TYR A 236 -9.77 1.84 15.45
N TYR A 237 -10.63 2.71 14.89
CA TYR A 237 -10.54 4.15 15.07
C TYR A 237 -11.49 4.64 16.17
N SER A 238 -10.98 5.36 17.16
CA SER A 238 -11.73 6.22 18.07
C SER A 238 -11.97 7.60 17.45
N ILE A 239 -12.75 8.45 18.11
CA ILE A 239 -12.91 9.86 17.69
C ILE A 239 -11.56 10.60 17.83
N ALA A 240 -10.78 10.30 18.87
CA ALA A 240 -9.46 10.90 19.06
C ALA A 240 -8.49 10.51 17.93
N ASP A 241 -8.54 9.26 17.45
CA ASP A 241 -7.74 8.83 16.28
C ASP A 241 -8.11 9.61 15.02
N TRP A 242 -9.41 9.91 14.81
CA TRP A 242 -9.83 10.75 13.70
C TRP A 242 -9.32 12.19 13.79
N VAL A 243 -9.34 12.77 14.99
CA VAL A 243 -8.77 14.11 15.21
C VAL A 243 -7.28 14.09 14.92
N LYS A 244 -6.56 13.08 15.39
CA LYS A 244 -5.12 12.90 15.15
C LYS A 244 -4.84 12.72 13.63
N PHE A 245 -5.62 11.89 12.95
CA PHE A 245 -5.50 11.65 11.51
C PHE A 245 -5.61 12.95 10.68
N LEU A 246 -6.50 13.85 11.08
CA LEU A 246 -6.66 15.18 10.44
C LEU A 246 -5.53 16.16 10.76
N GLN A 247 -4.67 15.84 11.73
CA GLN A 247 -3.54 16.67 12.15
C GLN A 247 -2.19 16.17 11.62
N VAL A 248 -2.17 15.08 10.86
CA VAL A 248 -0.94 14.53 10.29
C VAL A 248 -0.22 15.59 9.46
N ASP A 249 1.04 15.84 9.82
CA ASP A 249 1.93 16.70 9.04
C ASP A 249 2.70 15.87 8.00
N TYR A 250 2.35 16.06 6.76
CA TYR A 250 2.98 15.35 5.64
C TYR A 250 4.34 15.94 5.21
N SER A 251 4.81 17.00 5.83
CA SER A 251 6.08 17.66 5.46
C SER A 251 7.27 16.72 5.52
N VAL A 252 7.29 15.82 6.52
CA VAL A 252 8.33 14.80 6.69
C VAL A 252 8.44 13.92 5.44
N TYR A 253 7.31 13.46 4.93
CA TYR A 253 7.25 12.62 3.73
C TYR A 253 7.48 13.39 2.45
N MET A 254 7.01 14.63 2.35
CA MET A 254 7.31 15.50 1.21
C MET A 254 8.80 15.79 1.10
N ASN A 255 9.46 16.07 2.23
CA ASN A 255 10.92 16.25 2.27
C ASN A 255 11.67 14.99 1.86
N PHE A 256 11.19 13.82 2.31
CA PHE A 256 11.78 12.53 1.92
C PHE A 256 11.60 12.26 0.42
N LEU A 257 10.40 12.47 -0.12
CA LEU A 257 10.09 12.27 -1.54
C LEU A 257 10.97 13.14 -2.47
N MET A 258 11.36 14.33 -2.00
CA MET A 258 12.21 15.27 -2.74
C MET A 258 13.71 15.14 -2.42
N SER A 259 14.13 14.07 -1.75
CA SER A 259 15.51 13.85 -1.33
C SER A 259 16.17 12.70 -2.08
N ASP A 260 17.51 12.74 -2.16
CA ASP A 260 18.33 11.64 -2.70
C ASP A 260 18.13 10.32 -1.93
N GLU A 261 17.58 10.37 -0.71
CA GLU A 261 17.26 9.18 0.08
C GLU A 261 16.13 8.35 -0.56
N PHE A 262 15.14 9.03 -1.19
CA PHE A 262 14.09 8.35 -1.92
C PHE A 262 14.62 7.63 -3.17
N ASP A 263 15.58 8.24 -3.86
CA ASP A 263 16.19 7.66 -5.07
C ASP A 263 16.98 6.38 -4.80
N LYS A 264 17.46 6.19 -3.56
CA LYS A 264 18.16 4.94 -3.16
C LYS A 264 17.26 3.70 -3.27
N PHE A 265 15.94 3.87 -3.26
CA PHE A 265 14.98 2.79 -3.49
C PHE A 265 14.88 2.36 -4.95
N SER A 266 15.47 3.08 -5.92
CA SER A 266 15.43 2.74 -7.35
C SER A 266 15.71 1.25 -7.58
N LEU A 267 14.86 0.63 -8.41
CA LEU A 267 14.95 -0.79 -8.76
C LEU A 267 15.75 -1.04 -10.05
N ILE A 268 16.28 0.02 -10.65
CA ILE A 268 17.13 -0.11 -11.87
C ILE A 268 18.32 -1.03 -11.55
N GLY A 269 18.43 -2.11 -12.31
CA GLY A 269 19.49 -3.12 -12.15
C GLY A 269 19.34 -4.03 -10.91
N LYS A 270 18.26 -3.91 -10.14
CA LYS A 270 17.95 -4.76 -8.97
C LYS A 270 16.91 -5.80 -9.38
N THR A 271 17.28 -6.83 -10.10
CA THR A 271 16.35 -7.80 -10.72
C THR A 271 16.48 -9.22 -10.18
N GLU A 272 17.47 -9.51 -9.32
CA GLU A 272 17.76 -10.87 -8.82
C GLU A 272 17.03 -11.18 -7.51
N TYR A 273 15.77 -11.64 -7.61
CA TYR A 273 14.99 -12.06 -6.45
C TYR A 273 15.29 -13.53 -6.08
N LYS A 274 15.41 -13.82 -4.79
CA LYS A 274 15.61 -15.18 -4.27
C LYS A 274 14.30 -15.89 -3.89
N ILE A 275 13.19 -15.16 -3.99
CA ILE A 275 11.83 -15.61 -3.65
C ILE A 275 10.91 -15.41 -4.85
N PRO A 276 9.77 -16.11 -4.93
CA PRO A 276 8.75 -15.86 -5.94
C PRO A 276 8.32 -14.40 -6.00
N TYR A 277 8.13 -13.87 -7.20
CA TYR A 277 7.76 -12.50 -7.47
C TYR A 277 6.45 -12.42 -8.25
N TYR A 278 5.48 -11.73 -7.69
CA TYR A 278 4.20 -11.43 -8.36
C TYR A 278 4.07 -9.93 -8.59
N ASN A 279 3.42 -9.55 -9.69
CA ASN A 279 3.16 -8.16 -10.01
C ASN A 279 1.71 -7.98 -10.46
N ILE A 280 0.98 -7.02 -9.88
CA ILE A 280 -0.43 -6.74 -10.18
C ILE A 280 -0.57 -5.26 -10.50
N ASN A 281 -0.94 -4.91 -11.73
CA ASN A 281 -1.10 -3.52 -12.15
C ASN A 281 -2.41 -3.29 -12.89
N GLY A 282 -2.92 -2.07 -12.82
CA GLY A 282 -3.99 -1.62 -13.70
C GLY A 282 -3.42 -1.16 -15.06
N ASN A 283 -4.08 -1.49 -16.17
CA ASN A 283 -3.61 -1.10 -17.51
C ASN A 283 -3.86 0.38 -17.86
N ARG A 284 -4.45 1.14 -16.93
CA ARG A 284 -4.61 2.60 -16.98
C ARG A 284 -3.88 3.31 -15.83
N ASP A 285 -2.97 2.60 -15.15
CA ASP A 285 -2.14 3.19 -14.11
C ASP A 285 -0.99 4.00 -14.72
N TYR A 286 -1.08 5.31 -14.57
CA TYR A 286 -0.05 6.29 -14.93
C TYR A 286 0.47 7.07 -13.71
N GLN A 287 -0.02 6.72 -12.50
CA GLN A 287 0.57 7.18 -11.25
C GLN A 287 1.94 6.54 -11.07
N THR A 288 1.97 5.21 -11.20
CA THR A 288 3.17 4.41 -11.40
C THR A 288 3.00 3.71 -12.74
N ASN A 289 3.76 4.15 -13.74
CA ASN A 289 3.51 3.77 -15.12
C ASN A 289 3.55 2.24 -15.32
N TYR A 290 2.42 1.62 -15.59
CA TYR A 290 2.28 0.17 -15.70
C TYR A 290 3.20 -0.47 -16.76
N LYS A 291 3.57 0.28 -17.81
CA LYS A 291 4.52 -0.22 -18.83
C LYS A 291 5.94 -0.31 -18.30
N LEU A 292 6.35 0.63 -17.45
CA LEU A 292 7.64 0.52 -16.75
C LEU A 292 7.65 -0.68 -15.81
N ALA A 293 6.54 -0.91 -15.09
CA ALA A 293 6.39 -2.08 -14.25
C ALA A 293 6.48 -3.40 -15.07
N GLN A 294 5.85 -3.46 -16.25
CA GLN A 294 5.96 -4.61 -17.15
C GLN A 294 7.39 -4.82 -17.66
N ASN A 295 8.06 -3.75 -18.11
CA ASN A 295 9.45 -3.83 -18.57
C ASN A 295 10.39 -4.32 -17.45
N TYR A 296 10.22 -3.81 -16.25
CA TYR A 296 10.98 -4.27 -15.08
C TYR A 296 10.70 -5.74 -14.77
N PHE A 297 9.42 -6.16 -14.82
CA PHE A 297 9.04 -7.54 -14.60
C PHE A 297 9.70 -8.50 -15.60
N ASP A 298 9.83 -8.09 -16.87
CA ASP A 298 10.48 -8.91 -17.91
C ASP A 298 11.96 -9.18 -17.57
N GLU A 299 12.64 -8.21 -16.96
CA GLU A 299 14.06 -8.31 -16.55
C GLU A 299 14.27 -9.12 -15.26
N ILE A 300 13.23 -9.33 -14.44
CA ILE A 300 13.35 -10.04 -13.17
C ILE A 300 13.80 -11.49 -13.38
N ASP A 301 14.82 -11.90 -12.63
CA ASP A 301 15.20 -13.28 -12.37
C ASP A 301 14.72 -13.67 -10.96
N ALA A 302 13.80 -14.64 -10.91
CA ALA A 302 13.20 -15.14 -9.68
C ALA A 302 12.90 -16.64 -9.82
N PRO A 303 12.84 -17.40 -8.71
CA PRO A 303 12.50 -18.84 -8.75
C PRO A 303 11.14 -19.12 -9.40
N TYR A 304 10.23 -18.19 -9.29
CA TYR A 304 8.93 -18.13 -9.96
C TYR A 304 8.51 -16.67 -10.14
N LYS A 305 7.91 -16.32 -11.27
CA LYS A 305 7.36 -14.97 -11.45
C LYS A 305 6.08 -15.00 -12.28
N LYS A 306 5.12 -14.13 -11.92
CA LYS A 306 3.87 -13.96 -12.65
C LYS A 306 3.38 -12.53 -12.59
N ILE A 307 2.85 -12.03 -13.71
CA ILE A 307 2.26 -10.70 -13.81
C ILE A 307 0.76 -10.80 -14.10
N TYR A 308 -0.02 -9.95 -13.45
CA TYR A 308 -1.45 -9.74 -13.68
C TYR A 308 -1.68 -8.31 -14.13
N LEU A 309 -2.49 -8.13 -15.15
CA LEU A 309 -2.87 -6.83 -15.66
C LEU A 309 -4.40 -6.69 -15.57
N MET A 310 -4.86 -5.85 -14.64
CA MET A 310 -6.28 -5.59 -14.42
C MET A 310 -6.77 -4.60 -15.47
N GLU A 311 -7.75 -5.03 -16.27
CA GLU A 311 -8.27 -4.27 -17.41
C GLU A 311 -9.09 -3.05 -16.95
N ASN A 312 -8.93 -1.91 -17.65
CA ASN A 312 -9.63 -0.66 -17.36
C ASN A 312 -9.49 -0.17 -15.92
N THR A 313 -8.32 -0.38 -15.32
CA THR A 313 -8.05 -0.08 -13.91
C THR A 313 -6.93 0.93 -13.80
N THR A 314 -7.15 1.97 -12.99
CA THR A 314 -6.15 2.99 -12.63
C THR A 314 -5.37 2.57 -11.37
N HIS A 315 -4.63 3.50 -10.77
CA HIS A 315 -3.77 3.25 -9.60
C HIS A 315 -4.53 2.76 -8.36
N GLY A 316 -5.79 3.16 -8.18
CA GLY A 316 -6.63 2.76 -7.05
C GLY A 316 -7.26 1.36 -7.18
N LEU A 317 -6.50 0.38 -7.65
CA LEU A 317 -7.01 -0.98 -7.94
C LEU A 317 -7.51 -1.71 -6.68
N LEU A 318 -6.93 -1.46 -5.53
CA LEU A 318 -7.35 -2.04 -4.25
C LEU A 318 -8.71 -1.53 -3.80
N GLU A 319 -9.03 -0.29 -4.14
CA GLU A 319 -10.25 0.40 -3.73
C GLU A 319 -11.36 0.26 -4.77
N SER A 320 -11.03 0.31 -6.05
CA SER A 320 -12.01 0.34 -7.14
C SER A 320 -12.43 -1.05 -7.62
N LYS A 321 -11.55 -2.05 -7.46
CA LYS A 321 -11.77 -3.44 -7.89
C LYS A 321 -11.31 -4.46 -6.85
N SER A 322 -11.69 -4.23 -5.60
CA SER A 322 -11.22 -5.03 -4.48
C SER A 322 -11.63 -6.51 -4.55
N GLU A 323 -12.74 -6.85 -5.23
CA GLU A 323 -13.13 -8.25 -5.48
C GLU A 323 -12.21 -8.93 -6.50
N GLU A 324 -12.00 -8.30 -7.67
CA GLU A 324 -11.09 -8.83 -8.71
C GLU A 324 -9.66 -8.96 -8.17
N PHE A 325 -9.20 -8.00 -7.37
CA PHE A 325 -7.91 -8.06 -6.70
C PHE A 325 -7.84 -9.23 -5.70
N SER A 326 -8.91 -9.45 -4.95
CA SER A 326 -9.04 -10.57 -4.02
C SER A 326 -8.94 -11.92 -4.74
N ASP A 327 -9.63 -12.09 -5.88
CA ASP A 327 -9.56 -13.31 -6.68
C ASP A 327 -8.12 -13.62 -7.13
N ILE A 328 -7.35 -12.58 -7.50
CA ILE A 328 -5.93 -12.73 -7.85
C ILE A 328 -5.11 -13.18 -6.63
N LEU A 329 -5.36 -12.63 -5.44
CA LEU A 329 -4.65 -13.05 -4.23
C LEU A 329 -4.96 -14.50 -3.83
N HIS A 330 -6.20 -14.96 -4.03
CA HIS A 330 -6.58 -16.37 -3.82
C HIS A 330 -5.86 -17.30 -4.80
N GLU A 331 -5.70 -16.87 -6.05
CA GLU A 331 -4.90 -17.62 -7.04
C GLU A 331 -3.44 -17.70 -6.60
N ILE A 332 -2.84 -16.57 -6.19
CA ILE A 332 -1.46 -16.51 -5.70
C ILE A 332 -1.28 -17.44 -4.47
N ALA A 333 -2.18 -17.39 -3.49
CA ALA A 333 -2.11 -18.27 -2.32
C ALA A 333 -2.12 -19.75 -2.72
N THR A 334 -2.98 -20.13 -3.67
CA THR A 334 -3.03 -21.48 -4.21
C THR A 334 -1.74 -21.88 -4.93
N GLU A 335 -1.14 -20.97 -5.68
CA GLU A 335 0.13 -21.21 -6.40
C GLU A 335 1.29 -21.37 -5.42
N GLN A 336 1.33 -20.57 -4.33
CA GLN A 336 2.36 -20.71 -3.30
C GLN A 336 2.34 -22.08 -2.64
N VAL A 337 1.16 -22.59 -2.29
CA VAL A 337 1.03 -23.96 -1.74
C VAL A 337 1.66 -25.00 -2.70
N LYS A 338 1.31 -24.94 -3.99
CA LYS A 338 1.87 -25.86 -5.01
C LYS A 338 3.38 -25.72 -5.18
N TYR A 339 3.88 -24.47 -5.11
CA TYR A 339 5.31 -24.21 -5.21
C TYR A 339 6.09 -24.86 -4.06
N HIS A 340 5.61 -24.77 -2.82
CA HIS A 340 6.23 -25.39 -1.66
C HIS A 340 6.15 -26.93 -1.70
N GLU A 341 5.01 -27.48 -2.10
CA GLU A 341 4.85 -28.93 -2.28
C GLU A 341 5.85 -29.47 -3.31
N SER A 342 6.04 -28.76 -4.43
CA SER A 342 7.00 -29.16 -5.48
C SER A 342 8.45 -29.17 -4.97
N LYS A 343 8.84 -28.16 -4.18
CA LYS A 343 10.18 -28.10 -3.57
C LYS A 343 10.40 -29.23 -2.56
N SER A 344 9.43 -29.53 -1.72
CA SER A 344 9.52 -30.59 -0.72
C SER A 344 9.72 -31.96 -1.36
N ASN A 345 9.07 -32.20 -2.51
CA ASN A 345 9.20 -33.44 -3.28
C ASN A 345 10.54 -33.57 -4.03
N THR A 346 11.25 -32.48 -4.26
CA THR A 346 12.54 -32.48 -4.98
C THR A 346 13.72 -32.75 -4.04
N ILE A 347 13.53 -32.59 -2.73
CA ILE A 347 14.57 -32.76 -1.70
C ILE A 347 14.57 -34.23 -1.15
N GLN A 348 13.54 -35.01 -1.43
CA GLN A 348 13.48 -36.45 -1.14
C GLN A 348 14.06 -37.28 -2.29
#